data_0364921d401d91176b005cde6704ab7d
#
_entry.id   0364921d401d91176b005cde6704ab7d
#
_cell.length_a   1.000
_cell.length_b   1.000
_cell.length_c   1.000
_cell.angle_alpha   90.00
_cell.angle_beta   90.00
_cell.angle_gamma   90.00
#
_symmetry.space_group_name_H-M   'P 1'
#
loop_
_entity.id
_entity.type
_entity.pdbx_description
1 polymer ?
#
loop_
_entity_poly.entity_id
_entity_poly.type
_entity_poly.pdbx_seq_one_letter_code
_entity_poly.pdbx_strand_id
1 'polypeptide(L)'
;FPLSVSQRETLAMYTDPDSSDIFAVNGPPGTGKTTFLQTVIANRIVHAVLEHPDDPDIIVASSANNQAITNILKDFKIEQPSGDKPANLLTLRWLPGLDTLGLYLSGKDEQKDQYKMMLNTKGEGFPNDYDDPARLEEYRGFYLEHFNRFFQTSCRDEVACQRFLRRQMRKMRDEIGTCLNVASLKQYGKEMADKGFLSKL
;
A
#
# COMPACT_ATOMS: atom_id res chain seq x y z
N PHE A 1 -8.40 -8.73 -5.13
CA PHE A 1 -9.53 -9.60 -4.75
C PHE A 1 -10.17 -9.06 -3.48
N PRO A 2 -11.51 -9.02 -3.36
CA PRO A 2 -12.14 -8.55 -2.14
C PRO A 2 -11.87 -9.53 -0.99
N LEU A 3 -11.61 -9.00 0.19
CA LEU A 3 -11.47 -9.80 1.40
C LEU A 3 -12.77 -10.55 1.72
N SER A 4 -12.64 -11.77 2.23
CA SER A 4 -13.78 -12.51 2.81
C SER A 4 -14.35 -11.79 4.03
N VAL A 5 -15.53 -12.18 4.47
CA VAL A 5 -16.17 -11.59 5.67
C VAL A 5 -15.25 -11.74 6.88
N SER A 6 -14.73 -12.94 7.13
CA SER A 6 -13.84 -13.21 8.26
C SER A 6 -12.53 -12.41 8.19
N GLN A 7 -11.97 -12.22 7.00
CA GLN A 7 -10.76 -11.39 6.84
C GLN A 7 -11.04 -9.92 7.13
N ARG A 8 -12.22 -9.40 6.75
CA ARG A 8 -12.61 -8.02 7.08
C ARG A 8 -12.84 -7.82 8.57
N GLU A 9 -13.46 -8.77 9.22
CA GLU A 9 -13.66 -8.76 10.68
C GLU A 9 -12.30 -8.81 11.41
N THR A 10 -11.40 -9.69 10.95
CA THR A 10 -10.03 -9.77 11.50
C THR A 10 -9.26 -8.46 11.29
N LEU A 11 -9.40 -7.82 10.13
CA LEU A 11 -8.77 -6.53 9.86
C LEU A 11 -9.33 -5.43 10.76
N ALA A 12 -10.65 -5.41 10.96
CA ALA A 12 -11.29 -4.45 11.86
C ALA A 12 -10.79 -4.61 13.31
N MET A 13 -10.66 -5.84 13.79
CA MET A 13 -10.08 -6.13 15.11
C MET A 13 -8.61 -5.68 15.20
N TYR A 14 -7.82 -5.90 14.15
CA TYR A 14 -6.42 -5.49 14.10
C TYR A 14 -6.26 -3.96 14.11
N THR A 15 -7.18 -3.24 13.47
CA THR A 15 -7.14 -1.77 13.39
C THR A 15 -7.84 -1.06 14.54
N ASP A 16 -8.43 -1.80 15.47
CA ASP A 16 -9.06 -1.26 16.68
C ASP A 16 -7.98 -0.62 17.58
N PRO A 17 -8.12 0.64 17.99
CA PRO A 17 -7.19 1.30 18.91
C PRO A 17 -7.03 0.59 20.26
N ASP A 18 -8.06 -0.14 20.69
CA ASP A 18 -8.06 -0.90 21.95
C ASP A 18 -7.52 -2.34 21.76
N SER A 19 -7.05 -2.69 20.56
CA SER A 19 -6.48 -4.00 20.28
C SER A 19 -5.14 -4.20 21.00
N SER A 20 -4.81 -5.47 21.25
CA SER A 20 -3.52 -5.85 21.85
C SER A 20 -2.35 -5.57 20.89
N ASP A 21 -1.17 -5.26 21.45
CA ASP A 21 0.09 -5.13 20.70
C ASP A 21 0.51 -6.41 19.96
N ILE A 22 -0.04 -7.56 20.37
CA ILE A 22 0.21 -8.86 19.75
C ILE A 22 -1.09 -9.39 19.17
N PHE A 23 -1.10 -9.59 17.85
CA PHE A 23 -2.24 -10.11 17.12
C PHE A 23 -1.87 -11.38 16.36
N ALA A 24 -2.44 -12.53 16.75
CA ALA A 24 -2.19 -13.82 16.13
C ALA A 24 -3.26 -14.14 15.08
N VAL A 25 -2.83 -14.39 13.84
CA VAL A 25 -3.73 -14.79 12.75
C VAL A 25 -3.46 -16.24 12.37
N ASN A 26 -4.42 -17.10 12.57
CA ASN A 26 -4.37 -18.49 12.17
C ASN A 26 -5.37 -18.79 11.05
N GLY A 27 -5.00 -19.69 10.16
CA GLY A 27 -5.87 -20.15 9.07
C GLY A 27 -5.27 -21.31 8.31
N PRO A 28 -6.08 -22.24 7.78
CA PRO A 28 -5.61 -23.33 6.95
C PRO A 28 -4.84 -22.84 5.71
N PRO A 29 -4.07 -23.71 5.03
CA PRO A 29 -3.50 -23.38 3.71
C PRO A 29 -4.61 -22.97 2.72
N GLY A 30 -4.32 -21.97 1.87
CA GLY A 30 -5.26 -21.50 0.86
C GLY A 30 -6.33 -20.52 1.32
N THR A 31 -6.42 -20.17 2.61
CA THR A 31 -7.43 -19.24 3.14
C THR A 31 -7.11 -17.76 2.91
N GLY A 32 -6.06 -17.43 2.13
CA GLY A 32 -5.71 -16.06 1.79
C GLY A 32 -4.97 -15.30 2.89
N LYS A 33 -4.19 -15.98 3.74
CA LYS A 33 -3.34 -15.32 4.75
C LYS A 33 -2.38 -14.29 4.15
N THR A 34 -1.79 -14.58 2.99
CA THR A 34 -0.91 -13.64 2.27
C THR A 34 -1.69 -12.40 1.83
N THR A 35 -2.88 -12.58 1.26
CA THR A 35 -3.76 -11.46 0.87
C THR A 35 -4.16 -10.61 2.07
N PHE A 36 -4.45 -11.24 3.21
CA PHE A 36 -4.74 -10.53 4.45
C PHE A 36 -3.53 -9.70 4.90
N LEU A 37 -2.33 -10.29 4.91
CA LEU A 37 -1.10 -9.59 5.30
C LEU A 37 -0.78 -8.41 4.37
N GLN A 38 -0.96 -8.57 3.07
CA GLN A 38 -0.83 -7.50 2.09
C GLN A 38 -1.81 -6.36 2.36
N THR A 39 -3.04 -6.70 2.74
CA THR A 39 -4.06 -5.70 3.11
C THR A 39 -3.68 -4.95 4.38
N VAL A 40 -3.10 -5.63 5.38
CA VAL A 40 -2.57 -4.99 6.59
C VAL A 40 -1.46 -4.00 6.23
N ILE A 41 -0.50 -4.41 5.40
CA ILE A 41 0.60 -3.53 4.94
C ILE A 41 0.03 -2.32 4.19
N ALA A 42 -0.87 -2.54 3.24
CA ALA A 42 -1.48 -1.45 2.48
C ALA A 42 -2.26 -0.47 3.38
N ASN A 43 -3.01 -1.01 4.36
CA ASN A 43 -3.74 -0.18 5.33
C ASN A 43 -2.79 0.69 6.16
N ARG A 44 -1.69 0.11 6.66
CA ARG A 44 -0.67 0.84 7.44
C ARG A 44 -0.05 1.97 6.61
N ILE A 45 0.33 1.70 5.35
CA ILE A 45 0.89 2.72 4.45
C ILE A 45 -0.12 3.86 4.23
N VAL A 46 -1.38 3.53 3.92
CA VAL A 46 -2.43 4.54 3.68
C VAL A 46 -2.67 5.37 4.94
N HIS A 47 -2.75 4.72 6.10
CA HIS A 47 -2.94 5.38 7.39
C HIS A 47 -1.78 6.34 7.70
N ALA A 48 -0.53 5.88 7.56
CA ALA A 48 0.65 6.72 7.78
C ALA A 48 0.64 7.96 6.88
N VAL A 49 0.35 7.81 5.58
CA VAL A 49 0.26 8.95 4.66
C VAL A 49 -0.83 9.94 5.04
N LEU A 50 -1.97 9.47 5.54
CA LEU A 50 -3.11 10.32 5.91
C LEU A 50 -2.91 11.03 7.24
N GLU A 51 -2.40 10.34 8.25
CA GLU A 51 -2.38 10.81 9.63
C GLU A 51 -0.99 11.24 10.11
N HIS A 52 0.08 10.57 9.65
CA HIS A 52 1.47 10.78 10.08
C HIS A 52 2.44 10.97 8.90
N PRO A 53 2.25 11.97 8.03
CA PRO A 53 3.03 12.10 6.78
C PRO A 53 4.52 12.36 6.99
N ASP A 54 4.90 12.89 8.14
CA ASP A 54 6.28 13.23 8.48
C ASP A 54 6.99 12.10 9.23
N ASP A 55 6.27 11.03 9.58
CA ASP A 55 6.78 9.86 10.31
C ASP A 55 6.26 8.57 9.63
N PRO A 56 6.93 8.10 8.57
CA PRO A 56 6.49 6.93 7.84
C PRO A 56 6.62 5.66 8.69
N ASP A 57 5.57 4.84 8.70
CA ASP A 57 5.59 3.54 9.35
C ASP A 57 6.65 2.62 8.72
N ILE A 58 7.51 2.06 9.54
CA ILE A 58 8.44 1.00 9.14
C ILE A 58 7.80 -0.35 9.47
N ILE A 59 7.54 -1.15 8.44
CA ILE A 59 6.97 -2.49 8.59
C ILE A 59 8.07 -3.51 8.37
N VAL A 60 8.41 -4.27 9.41
CA VAL A 60 9.41 -5.35 9.34
C VAL A 60 8.71 -6.69 9.26
N ALA A 61 8.99 -7.47 8.21
CA ALA A 61 8.50 -8.83 8.06
C ALA A 61 9.66 -9.82 8.10
N SER A 62 9.52 -10.89 8.87
CA SER A 62 10.50 -11.97 8.93
C SER A 62 9.83 -13.34 8.74
N SER A 63 10.56 -14.28 8.16
CA SER A 63 10.10 -15.66 7.99
C SER A 63 11.29 -16.62 7.96
N ALA A 64 11.09 -17.82 8.48
CA ALA A 64 12.05 -18.91 8.30
C ALA A 64 12.11 -19.39 6.84
N ASN A 65 11.14 -19.02 6.00
CA ASN A 65 11.07 -19.37 4.59
C ASN A 65 11.16 -18.10 3.72
N ASN A 66 12.24 -17.95 2.98
CA ASN A 66 12.47 -16.81 2.07
C ASN A 66 11.35 -16.65 1.04
N GLN A 67 10.76 -17.76 0.57
CA GLN A 67 9.66 -17.74 -0.39
C GLN A 67 8.43 -16.99 0.15
N ALA A 68 8.16 -17.05 1.44
CA ALA A 68 7.04 -16.33 2.04
C ALA A 68 7.24 -14.81 1.94
N ILE A 69 8.46 -14.32 2.23
CA ILE A 69 8.79 -12.89 2.11
C ILE A 69 8.76 -12.45 0.65
N THR A 70 9.36 -13.23 -0.24
CA THR A 70 9.42 -12.86 -1.67
C THR A 70 8.05 -12.87 -2.34
N ASN A 71 7.13 -13.73 -1.90
CA ASN A 71 5.75 -13.70 -2.39
C ASN A 71 5.02 -12.43 -1.96
N ILE A 72 5.26 -11.93 -0.75
CA ILE A 72 4.71 -10.65 -0.31
C ILE A 72 5.26 -9.51 -1.19
N LEU A 73 6.58 -9.46 -1.41
CA LEU A 73 7.23 -8.42 -2.20
C LEU A 73 6.82 -8.42 -3.67
N LYS A 74 6.56 -9.60 -4.26
CA LYS A 74 6.12 -9.71 -5.66
C LYS A 74 4.82 -8.96 -5.94
N ASP A 75 3.89 -8.96 -5.00
CA ASP A 75 2.60 -8.31 -5.20
C ASP A 75 2.69 -6.79 -5.01
N PHE A 76 3.76 -6.31 -4.37
CA PHE A 76 4.12 -4.89 -4.35
C PHE A 76 5.07 -4.50 -5.49
N LYS A 77 5.41 -5.46 -6.35
CA LYS A 77 6.23 -5.21 -7.54
C LYS A 77 5.41 -4.46 -8.59
N ILE A 78 6.04 -3.50 -9.21
CA ILE A 78 5.46 -2.78 -10.35
C ILE A 78 5.95 -3.43 -11.62
N GLU A 79 5.01 -3.93 -12.38
CA GLU A 79 5.28 -4.34 -13.75
C GLU A 79 5.42 -3.09 -14.61
N GLN A 80 6.56 -2.98 -15.30
CA GLN A 80 6.72 -1.96 -16.34
C GLN A 80 5.68 -2.21 -17.43
N PRO A 81 4.99 -1.17 -17.93
CA PRO A 81 4.08 -1.36 -19.04
C PRO A 81 4.82 -1.95 -20.23
N SER A 82 4.48 -3.16 -20.62
CA SER A 82 5.02 -3.81 -21.82
C SER A 82 4.08 -3.57 -22.99
N GLY A 83 4.58 -2.91 -24.05
CA GLY A 83 3.84 -2.69 -25.30
C GLY A 83 2.80 -1.57 -25.25
N ASP A 84 1.86 -1.57 -26.18
CA ASP A 84 0.85 -0.53 -26.41
C ASP A 84 -0.26 -0.44 -25.34
N LYS A 85 -0.12 -1.10 -24.20
CA LYS A 85 -1.10 -0.98 -23.12
C LYS A 85 -0.90 0.36 -22.42
N PRO A 86 -1.97 1.16 -22.25
CA PRO A 86 -1.88 2.40 -21.51
C PRO A 86 -1.36 2.09 -20.09
N ALA A 87 -0.38 2.86 -19.66
CA ALA A 87 0.16 2.73 -18.30
C ALA A 87 -0.97 2.87 -17.30
N ASN A 88 -1.23 1.79 -16.55
CA ASN A 88 -2.17 1.85 -15.46
C ASN A 88 -1.57 2.76 -14.36
N LEU A 89 -2.40 3.55 -13.69
CA LEU A 89 -2.03 4.35 -12.51
C LEU A 89 -1.16 3.59 -11.51
N LEU A 90 -1.45 2.30 -11.35
CA LEU A 90 -0.74 1.40 -10.43
C LEU A 90 0.66 1.00 -10.93
N THR A 91 0.98 1.22 -12.20
CA THR A 91 2.28 0.86 -12.78
C THR A 91 3.23 2.05 -12.90
N LEU A 92 2.79 3.26 -12.56
CA LEU A 92 3.61 4.45 -12.67
C LEU A 92 4.42 4.67 -11.40
N ARG A 93 5.73 4.51 -11.52
CA ARG A 93 6.69 4.96 -10.50
C ARG A 93 7.58 6.02 -11.08
N TRP A 94 7.74 7.06 -10.32
CA TRP A 94 8.48 8.23 -10.76
C TRP A 94 9.93 8.23 -10.27
N LEU A 95 10.36 7.18 -9.56
CA LEU A 95 11.75 7.00 -9.17
C LEU A 95 12.43 5.98 -10.07
N PRO A 96 13.51 6.35 -10.76
CA PRO A 96 14.25 5.45 -11.62
C PRO A 96 14.76 4.22 -10.86
N GLY A 97 14.53 3.05 -11.45
CA GLY A 97 15.03 1.81 -10.88
C GLY A 97 14.23 1.22 -9.73
N LEU A 98 13.30 1.94 -9.14
CA LEU A 98 12.43 1.42 -8.10
C LEU A 98 11.39 0.47 -8.70
N ASP A 99 11.45 -0.81 -8.37
CA ASP A 99 10.55 -1.85 -8.88
C ASP A 99 9.62 -2.43 -7.80
N THR A 100 9.86 -2.12 -6.54
CA THR A 100 9.02 -2.54 -5.41
C THR A 100 9.05 -1.50 -4.29
N LEU A 101 8.02 -1.49 -3.43
CA LEU A 101 7.98 -0.66 -2.23
C LEU A 101 8.73 -1.30 -1.04
N GLY A 102 9.07 -2.57 -1.14
CA GLY A 102 9.71 -3.29 -0.05
C GLY A 102 11.20 -3.52 -0.29
N LEU A 103 11.99 -3.41 0.76
CA LEU A 103 13.40 -3.75 0.78
C LEU A 103 13.57 -5.19 1.27
N TYR A 104 14.27 -6.02 0.49
CA TYR A 104 14.62 -7.37 0.88
C TYR A 104 16.02 -7.39 1.51
N LEU A 105 16.11 -7.85 2.75
CA LEU A 105 17.38 -8.07 3.43
C LEU A 105 17.75 -9.56 3.31
N SER A 106 18.78 -9.86 2.52
CA SER A 106 19.22 -11.25 2.30
C SER A 106 20.02 -11.76 3.49
N GLY A 107 19.68 -12.97 3.97
CA GLY A 107 20.49 -13.70 4.95
C GLY A 107 21.67 -14.47 4.33
N LYS A 108 21.82 -14.49 3.00
CA LYS A 108 22.87 -15.19 2.24
C LYS A 108 23.33 -14.34 1.06
N ASP A 109 24.63 -14.39 0.78
CA ASP A 109 25.23 -13.62 -0.32
C ASP A 109 24.86 -14.14 -1.73
N GLU A 110 24.27 -15.32 -1.84
CA GLU A 110 24.04 -16.01 -3.11
C GLU A 110 22.84 -15.51 -3.94
N GLN A 111 22.02 -14.60 -3.42
CA GLN A 111 20.78 -14.14 -4.09
C GLN A 111 20.88 -12.74 -4.69
N LYS A 112 22.07 -12.32 -5.14
CA LYS A 112 22.35 -10.94 -5.57
C LYS A 112 21.49 -10.41 -6.72
N ASP A 113 20.89 -11.27 -7.55
CA ASP A 113 20.24 -10.85 -8.79
C ASP A 113 18.72 -10.99 -8.81
N GLN A 114 18.11 -11.46 -7.74
CA GLN A 114 16.70 -11.81 -7.76
C GLN A 114 15.76 -10.60 -7.54
N TYR A 115 16.21 -9.60 -6.79
CA TYR A 115 15.45 -8.38 -6.48
C TYR A 115 16.36 -7.17 -6.55
N LYS A 116 15.94 -6.16 -7.30
CA LYS A 116 16.69 -4.92 -7.42
C LYS A 116 16.75 -4.15 -6.09
N MET A 117 15.64 -4.12 -5.34
CA MET A 117 15.55 -3.54 -4.00
C MET A 117 15.99 -4.55 -2.93
N MET A 118 17.26 -4.95 -2.98
CA MET A 118 17.86 -5.90 -2.05
C MET A 118 19.16 -5.36 -1.49
N LEU A 119 19.40 -5.62 -0.20
CA LEU A 119 20.72 -5.48 0.43
C LEU A 119 21.28 -6.86 0.75
N ASN A 120 22.58 -7.02 0.54
CA ASN A 120 23.31 -8.21 0.94
C ASN A 120 23.57 -8.24 2.46
N THR A 121 24.26 -9.28 2.96
CA THR A 121 24.61 -9.41 4.39
C THR A 121 25.52 -8.31 4.91
N LYS A 122 26.16 -7.53 4.02
CA LYS A 122 26.98 -6.37 4.37
C LYS A 122 26.23 -5.05 4.31
N GLY A 123 24.95 -5.08 3.96
CA GLY A 123 24.14 -3.87 3.78
C GLY A 123 24.44 -3.14 2.46
N GLU A 124 24.98 -3.83 1.44
CA GLU A 124 25.29 -3.24 0.14
C GLU A 124 24.27 -3.65 -0.91
N GLY A 125 23.88 -2.74 -1.78
CA GLY A 125 22.99 -2.99 -2.89
C GLY A 125 22.49 -1.71 -3.55
N PHE A 126 21.60 -1.85 -4.54
CA PHE A 126 21.02 -0.72 -5.26
C PHE A 126 20.39 0.36 -4.35
N PRO A 127 19.75 0.05 -3.22
CA PRO A 127 19.21 1.10 -2.34
C PRO A 127 20.24 2.12 -1.87
N ASN A 128 21.53 1.77 -1.79
CA ASN A 128 22.60 2.70 -1.43
C ASN A 128 22.78 3.81 -2.48
N ASP A 129 22.30 3.64 -3.71
CA ASP A 129 22.31 4.69 -4.72
C ASP A 129 21.48 5.92 -4.31
N TYR A 130 20.49 5.73 -3.43
CA TYR A 130 19.68 6.82 -2.88
C TYR A 130 20.39 7.61 -1.77
N ASP A 131 21.51 7.08 -1.25
CA ASP A 131 22.33 7.77 -0.26
C ASP A 131 23.39 8.67 -0.93
N ASP A 132 23.60 8.57 -2.25
CA ASP A 132 24.47 9.44 -3.02
C ASP A 132 23.77 10.80 -3.30
N PRO A 133 24.26 11.93 -2.75
CA PRO A 133 23.62 13.22 -2.93
C PRO A 133 23.44 13.66 -4.39
N ALA A 134 24.38 13.31 -5.28
CA ALA A 134 24.28 13.67 -6.70
C ALA A 134 23.15 12.89 -7.39
N ARG A 135 23.04 11.62 -7.10
CA ARG A 135 21.94 10.77 -7.62
C ARG A 135 20.60 11.13 -7.00
N LEU A 136 20.60 11.46 -5.73
CA LEU A 136 19.38 11.89 -5.04
C LEU A 136 18.79 13.14 -5.73
N GLU A 137 19.61 14.12 -6.09
CA GLU A 137 19.16 15.33 -6.78
C GLU A 137 18.62 15.01 -8.20
N GLU A 138 19.26 14.11 -8.93
CA GLU A 138 18.77 13.61 -10.21
C GLU A 138 17.39 12.94 -10.04
N TYR A 139 17.23 12.08 -9.05
CA TYR A 139 15.97 11.38 -8.79
C TYR A 139 14.84 12.34 -8.34
N ARG A 140 15.17 13.37 -7.57
CA ARG A 140 14.23 14.44 -7.21
C ARG A 140 13.72 15.16 -8.44
N GLY A 141 14.62 15.58 -9.34
CA GLY A 141 14.24 16.23 -10.59
C GLY A 141 13.33 15.34 -11.45
N PHE A 142 13.70 14.08 -11.62
CA PHE A 142 12.91 13.10 -12.35
C PHE A 142 11.53 12.89 -11.72
N TYR A 143 11.46 12.73 -10.39
CA TYR A 143 10.20 12.58 -9.67
C TYR A 143 9.28 13.79 -9.88
N LEU A 144 9.79 14.99 -9.68
CA LEU A 144 9.01 16.23 -9.79
C LEU A 144 8.46 16.43 -11.21
N GLU A 145 9.28 16.18 -12.24
CA GLU A 145 8.85 16.28 -13.64
C GLU A 145 7.70 15.30 -13.93
N HIS A 146 7.88 14.03 -13.57
CA HIS A 146 6.89 12.99 -13.85
C HIS A 146 5.63 13.15 -13.02
N PHE A 147 5.74 13.54 -11.76
CA PHE A 147 4.62 13.87 -10.89
C PHE A 147 3.77 15.00 -11.49
N ASN A 148 4.41 16.12 -11.82
CA ASN A 148 3.73 17.30 -12.35
C ASN A 148 3.04 17.01 -13.68
N ARG A 149 3.70 16.29 -14.56
CA ARG A 149 3.13 15.84 -15.85
C ARG A 149 1.92 14.92 -15.64
N PHE A 150 2.02 13.98 -14.73
CA PHE A 150 0.95 13.01 -14.48
C PHE A 150 -0.29 13.65 -13.87
N PHE A 151 -0.12 14.45 -12.82
CA PHE A 151 -1.22 15.11 -12.12
C PHE A 151 -1.62 16.46 -12.74
N GLN A 152 -0.98 16.88 -13.83
CA GLN A 152 -1.19 18.19 -14.46
C GLN A 152 -1.12 19.33 -13.43
N THR A 153 -0.09 19.33 -12.61
CA THR A 153 0.16 20.28 -11.54
C THR A 153 1.54 20.93 -11.67
N SER A 154 1.88 21.84 -10.77
CA SER A 154 3.14 22.58 -10.75
C SER A 154 3.74 22.60 -9.34
N CYS A 155 3.86 21.45 -8.70
CA CYS A 155 4.53 21.32 -7.41
C CYS A 155 6.01 21.70 -7.56
N ARG A 156 6.52 22.50 -6.63
CA ARG A 156 7.89 23.02 -6.67
C ARG A 156 8.91 22.11 -5.99
N ASP A 157 8.45 21.27 -5.09
CA ASP A 157 9.25 20.37 -4.27
C ASP A 157 8.44 19.12 -3.87
N GLU A 158 9.11 18.15 -3.29
CA GLU A 158 8.52 16.88 -2.85
C GLU A 158 7.48 17.09 -1.76
N VAL A 159 7.67 18.08 -0.89
CA VAL A 159 6.73 18.41 0.18
C VAL A 159 5.41 18.91 -0.41
N ALA A 160 5.47 19.68 -1.48
CA ALA A 160 4.28 20.12 -2.21
C ALA A 160 3.56 18.94 -2.88
N CYS A 161 4.33 17.99 -3.47
CA CYS A 161 3.80 16.75 -4.03
C CYS A 161 3.11 15.90 -2.96
N GLN A 162 3.75 15.71 -1.81
CA GLN A 162 3.20 14.97 -0.67
C GLN A 162 1.89 15.59 -0.18
N ARG A 163 1.84 16.91 0.01
CA ARG A 163 0.61 17.61 0.40
C ARG A 163 -0.50 17.46 -0.64
N PHE A 164 -0.14 17.50 -1.92
CA PHE A 164 -1.09 17.27 -3.00
C PHE A 164 -1.68 15.87 -2.93
N LEU A 165 -0.85 14.81 -2.85
CA LEU A 165 -1.30 13.42 -2.74
C LEU A 165 -2.18 13.21 -1.50
N ARG A 166 -1.74 13.69 -0.34
CA ARG A 166 -2.50 13.59 0.91
C ARG A 166 -3.88 14.21 0.79
N ARG A 167 -3.98 15.37 0.15
CA ARG A 167 -5.28 16.02 -0.12
C ARG A 167 -6.17 15.17 -1.02
N GLN A 168 -5.61 14.58 -2.10
CA GLN A 168 -6.36 13.69 -2.99
C GLN A 168 -6.81 12.43 -2.26
N MET A 169 -5.96 11.81 -1.48
CA MET A 169 -6.30 10.61 -0.71
C MET A 169 -7.40 10.88 0.33
N ARG A 170 -7.33 12.01 1.04
CA ARG A 170 -8.40 12.44 1.96
C ARG A 170 -9.72 12.62 1.24
N LYS A 171 -9.72 13.30 0.10
CA LYS A 171 -10.92 13.48 -0.71
C LYS A 171 -11.51 12.15 -1.13
N MET A 172 -10.69 11.21 -1.63
CA MET A 172 -11.15 9.86 -1.99
C MET A 172 -11.73 9.09 -0.78
N ARG A 173 -11.08 9.16 0.38
CA ARG A 173 -11.58 8.55 1.61
C ARG A 173 -12.97 9.08 1.97
N ASP A 174 -13.16 10.40 1.94
CA ASP A 174 -14.40 11.05 2.30
C ASP A 174 -15.53 10.73 1.29
N GLU A 175 -15.20 10.65 -0.01
CA GLU A 175 -16.13 10.22 -1.06
C GLU A 175 -16.55 8.75 -0.86
N ILE A 176 -15.61 7.85 -0.57
CA ILE A 176 -15.89 6.44 -0.26
C ILE A 176 -16.77 6.34 0.98
N GLY A 177 -16.45 7.08 2.05
CA GLY A 177 -17.24 7.12 3.27
C GLY A 177 -18.69 7.57 3.02
N THR A 178 -18.87 8.60 2.20
CA THR A 178 -20.19 9.06 1.78
C THR A 178 -20.95 7.99 1.01
N CYS A 179 -20.31 7.31 0.05
CA CYS A 179 -20.94 6.24 -0.73
C CYS A 179 -21.36 5.05 0.16
N LEU A 180 -20.51 4.67 1.13
CA LEU A 180 -20.80 3.58 2.07
C LEU A 180 -21.99 3.93 2.98
N ASN A 181 -22.05 5.16 3.48
CA ASN A 181 -23.16 5.64 4.30
C ASN A 181 -24.49 5.62 3.51
N VAL A 182 -24.49 6.09 2.28
CA VAL A 182 -25.68 6.05 1.41
C VAL A 182 -26.10 4.61 1.11
N ALA A 183 -25.15 3.71 0.85
CA ALA A 183 -25.44 2.29 0.62
C ALA A 183 -26.05 1.64 1.87
N SER A 184 -25.50 1.90 3.04
CA SER A 184 -26.01 1.40 4.34
C SER A 184 -27.41 1.90 4.62
N LEU A 185 -27.71 3.16 4.38
CA LEU A 185 -29.05 3.73 4.54
C LEU A 185 -30.08 3.11 3.58
N LYS A 186 -29.66 2.85 2.32
CA LYS A 186 -30.53 2.17 1.34
C LYS A 186 -30.82 0.73 1.73
N GLN A 187 -29.82 0.01 2.24
CA GLN A 187 -30.01 -1.35 2.73
C GLN A 187 -30.92 -1.37 3.94
N TYR A 188 -30.69 -0.50 4.92
CA TYR A 188 -31.56 -0.37 6.10
C TYR A 188 -33.00 -0.06 5.71
N GLY A 189 -33.22 0.88 4.79
CA GLY A 189 -34.56 1.21 4.27
C GLY A 189 -35.27 0.01 3.62
N LYS A 190 -34.55 -0.84 2.86
CA LYS A 190 -35.12 -2.09 2.30
C LYS A 190 -35.49 -3.09 3.41
N GLU A 191 -34.62 -3.32 4.38
CA GLU A 191 -34.87 -4.25 5.49
C GLU A 191 -36.07 -3.81 6.33
N MET A 192 -36.25 -2.51 6.53
CA MET A 192 -37.42 -1.95 7.23
C MET A 192 -38.71 -2.10 6.42
N ALA A 193 -38.63 -1.94 5.10
CA ALA A 193 -39.77 -2.17 4.22
C ALA A 193 -40.17 -3.64 4.20
N ASP A 194 -39.22 -4.56 4.10
CA ASP A 194 -39.46 -6.01 4.09
C ASP A 194 -40.01 -6.52 5.44
N LYS A 195 -39.67 -5.90 6.56
CA LYS A 195 -40.19 -6.22 7.89
C LYS A 195 -41.58 -5.64 8.15
N GLY A 196 -42.22 -5.00 7.18
CA GLY A 196 -43.59 -4.45 7.28
C GLY A 196 -43.72 -3.32 8.32
N PHE A 197 -42.62 -2.66 8.70
CA PHE A 197 -42.64 -1.60 9.70
C PHE A 197 -43.36 -0.34 9.19
N LEU A 198 -43.37 -0.11 7.85
CA LEU A 198 -44.02 1.03 7.22
C LEU A 198 -45.54 0.82 7.02
N SER A 199 -46.06 -0.38 7.26
CA SER A 199 -47.50 -0.65 7.16
C SER A 199 -48.25 -0.44 8.48
N LYS A 200 -47.57 -0.03 9.55
CA LYS A 200 -48.13 0.17 10.90
C LYS A 200 -48.06 1.63 11.39
N LEU A 201 -47.63 2.52 10.52
CA LEU A 201 -47.71 3.98 10.71
C LEU A 201 -48.81 4.52 9.79
#